data_f311d246195a68206a316bf1120f2c91
#
_entry.id   f311d246195a68206a316bf1120f2c91
#
_cell.length_a   1.000
_cell.length_b   1.000
_cell.length_c   1.000
_cell.angle_alpha   90.00
_cell.angle_beta   90.00
_cell.angle_gamma   90.00
#
_symmetry.space_group_name_H-M   'P 1'
#
loop_
_entity.id
_entity.type
_entity.pdbx_description
1 polymer ?
#
loop_
_entity_poly.entity_id
_entity_poly.type
_entity_poly.pdbx_seq_one_letter_code
_entity_poly.pdbx_strand_id
1 'polypeptide(L)'
;VMDRSDKQRIEGIVQRILDDFGDDRAINKTDLCNEPDKNAIIDVIDKLMKILYPGYYSDKLYKIYSLKNNMSVIIEDVIFHLKKQIMIVLRYCKKFPELTDEELEDKAMDITYEFMDKIPQIRDYLETDIQAAFDGDPAAGSKDEVILSYPGLYAISVYRMAHELCLLDVPMIPRIMTEHAHSVTGIDIHPGATIGRYFFIDHGTGIVIGETTIIGEHVKIYQG
;
A
#
# COMPACT_ATOMS: atom_id res chain seq x y z
N VAL A 1 2.85 26.54 -36.02
CA VAL A 1 1.66 26.05 -36.74
C VAL A 1 2.08 24.73 -37.38
N MET A 2 1.43 23.61 -36.98
CA MET A 2 1.71 22.28 -37.51
C MET A 2 1.28 22.18 -38.97
N ASP A 3 2.19 21.70 -39.85
CA ASP A 3 1.93 21.56 -41.27
C ASP A 3 0.88 20.45 -41.53
N ARG A 4 0.19 20.55 -42.69
CA ARG A 4 -0.84 19.60 -43.12
C ARG A 4 -0.28 18.18 -43.29
N SER A 5 1.00 18.06 -43.68
CA SER A 5 1.73 16.80 -43.77
C SER A 5 1.93 16.15 -42.40
N ASP A 6 2.27 16.95 -41.39
CA ASP A 6 2.45 16.47 -40.02
C ASP A 6 1.16 15.95 -39.42
N LYS A 7 0.01 16.64 -39.69
CA LYS A 7 -1.29 16.17 -39.22
C LYS A 7 -1.67 14.81 -39.79
N GLN A 8 -1.51 14.61 -41.10
CA GLN A 8 -1.79 13.31 -41.74
C GLN A 8 -0.91 12.19 -41.20
N ARG A 9 0.37 12.51 -40.94
CA ARG A 9 1.31 11.53 -40.34
C ARG A 9 0.89 11.13 -38.93
N ILE A 10 0.46 12.09 -38.11
CA ILE A 10 -0.05 11.84 -36.75
C ILE A 10 -1.32 11.01 -36.80
N GLU A 11 -2.29 11.36 -37.66
CA GLU A 11 -3.52 10.58 -37.83
C GLU A 11 -3.21 9.12 -38.21
N GLY A 12 -2.26 8.89 -39.13
CA GLY A 12 -1.81 7.55 -39.51
C GLY A 12 -1.14 6.79 -38.35
N ILE A 13 -0.41 7.49 -37.47
CA ILE A 13 0.19 6.88 -36.27
C ILE A 13 -0.90 6.48 -35.29
N VAL A 14 -1.83 7.40 -35.00
CA VAL A 14 -2.96 7.16 -34.10
C VAL A 14 -3.78 5.95 -34.56
N GLN A 15 -4.10 5.89 -35.86
CA GLN A 15 -4.88 4.77 -36.38
C GLN A 15 -4.17 3.44 -36.19
N ARG A 16 -2.88 3.33 -36.49
CA ARG A 16 -2.12 2.09 -36.29
C ARG A 16 -2.06 1.66 -34.82
N ILE A 17 -1.96 2.62 -33.90
CA ILE A 17 -1.96 2.30 -32.47
C ILE A 17 -3.34 1.85 -32.02
N LEU A 18 -4.41 2.48 -32.50
CA LEU A 18 -5.78 2.07 -32.16
C LEU A 18 -6.14 0.69 -32.73
N ASP A 19 -5.69 0.40 -33.97
CA ASP A 19 -5.86 -0.92 -34.60
C ASP A 19 -5.16 -2.01 -33.77
N ASP A 20 -3.97 -1.71 -33.23
CA ASP A 20 -3.23 -2.62 -32.32
C ASP A 20 -3.97 -2.88 -30.99
N PHE A 21 -4.77 -1.94 -30.50
CA PHE A 21 -5.57 -2.12 -29.28
C PHE A 21 -6.76 -3.07 -29.48
N GLY A 22 -7.13 -3.37 -30.73
CA GLY A 22 -8.19 -4.31 -31.05
C GLY A 22 -7.88 -5.78 -30.77
N ASP A 23 -6.59 -6.13 -30.58
CA ASP A 23 -6.16 -7.49 -30.31
C ASP A 23 -6.38 -7.87 -28.84
N ASP A 24 -6.82 -9.12 -28.58
CA ASP A 24 -6.96 -9.67 -27.23
C ASP A 24 -5.58 -10.06 -26.66
N ARG A 25 -4.87 -9.04 -26.15
CA ARG A 25 -3.55 -9.21 -25.54
C ARG A 25 -3.60 -8.82 -24.06
N ALA A 26 -2.78 -9.49 -23.23
CA ALA A 26 -2.70 -9.26 -21.79
C ALA A 26 -2.31 -7.81 -21.40
N ILE A 27 -1.67 -7.07 -22.33
CA ILE A 27 -1.32 -5.65 -22.12
C ILE A 27 -2.49 -4.70 -22.40
N ASN A 28 -3.58 -5.18 -23.02
CA ASN A 28 -4.75 -4.40 -23.35
C ASN A 28 -5.82 -4.62 -22.27
N LYS A 29 -6.26 -3.54 -21.63
CA LYS A 29 -7.41 -3.53 -20.72
C LYS A 29 -8.34 -2.41 -21.15
N THR A 30 -9.51 -2.75 -21.62
CA THR A 30 -10.50 -1.81 -22.16
C THR A 30 -11.63 -1.51 -21.17
N ASP A 31 -11.80 -2.33 -20.14
CA ASP A 31 -12.80 -2.12 -19.08
C ASP A 31 -12.18 -1.36 -17.89
N LEU A 32 -12.16 -0.05 -17.99
CA LEU A 32 -11.55 0.86 -17.00
C LEU A 32 -12.34 0.99 -15.69
N CYS A 33 -13.57 0.45 -15.62
CA CYS A 33 -14.44 0.64 -14.46
C CYS A 33 -14.31 -0.46 -13.41
N ASN A 34 -13.74 -1.61 -13.77
CA ASN A 34 -13.69 -2.82 -12.95
C ASN A 34 -12.26 -3.27 -12.62
N GLU A 35 -11.28 -2.40 -12.77
CA GLU A 35 -9.88 -2.70 -12.48
C GLU A 35 -9.43 -2.07 -11.15
N PRO A 36 -8.50 -2.72 -10.41
CA PRO A 36 -7.90 -2.11 -9.25
C PRO A 36 -7.14 -0.83 -9.63
N ASP A 37 -7.43 0.24 -8.92
CA ASP A 37 -6.77 1.54 -9.12
C ASP A 37 -5.54 1.65 -8.19
N LYS A 38 -4.36 1.54 -8.80
CA LYS A 38 -3.09 1.67 -8.08
C LYS A 38 -2.98 3.00 -7.33
N ASN A 39 -3.45 4.10 -7.91
CA ASN A 39 -3.34 5.42 -7.26
C ASN A 39 -4.29 5.54 -6.08
N ALA A 40 -5.50 4.96 -6.17
CA ALA A 40 -6.41 4.89 -5.04
C ALA A 40 -5.83 4.05 -3.88
N ILE A 41 -5.12 2.96 -4.19
CA ILE A 41 -4.43 2.14 -3.18
C ILE A 41 -3.28 2.93 -2.53
N ILE A 42 -2.50 3.70 -3.30
CA ILE A 42 -1.44 4.56 -2.76
C ILE A 42 -2.02 5.65 -1.85
N ASP A 43 -3.14 6.27 -2.23
CA ASP A 43 -3.84 7.25 -1.39
C ASP A 43 -4.33 6.63 -0.06
N VAL A 44 -4.79 5.38 -0.09
CA VAL A 44 -5.13 4.62 1.13
C VAL A 44 -3.89 4.40 2.00
N ILE A 45 -2.73 4.05 1.42
CA ILE A 45 -1.47 3.92 2.18
C ILE A 45 -1.13 5.24 2.88
N ASP A 46 -1.16 6.36 2.17
CA ASP A 46 -0.83 7.68 2.72
C ASP A 46 -1.75 8.07 3.89
N LYS A 47 -3.03 7.76 3.80
CA LYS A 47 -4.01 7.97 4.87
C LYS A 47 -3.80 7.03 6.05
N LEU A 48 -3.49 5.76 5.80
CA LEU A 48 -3.14 4.80 6.84
C LEU A 48 -1.87 5.22 7.58
N MET A 49 -0.85 5.76 6.91
CA MET A 49 0.34 6.32 7.56
C MET A 49 -0.02 7.46 8.53
N LYS A 50 -1.01 8.30 8.21
CA LYS A 50 -1.53 9.34 9.12
C LYS A 50 -2.21 8.75 10.36
N ILE A 51 -2.87 7.60 10.22
CA ILE A 51 -3.52 6.88 11.33
C ILE A 51 -2.47 6.17 12.20
N LEU A 52 -1.46 5.54 11.57
CA LEU A 52 -0.40 4.85 12.29
C LEU A 52 0.49 5.81 13.09
N TYR A 53 0.77 6.98 12.54
CA TYR A 53 1.68 7.98 13.10
C TYR A 53 0.98 9.35 13.26
N PRO A 54 -0.02 9.45 14.17
CA PRO A 54 -0.77 10.69 14.33
C PRO A 54 0.15 11.85 14.73
N GLY A 55 0.06 12.96 13.99
CA GLY A 55 0.87 14.13 14.20
C GLY A 55 2.16 14.22 13.37
N TYR A 56 2.69 13.10 12.83
CA TYR A 56 3.89 13.11 11.98
C TYR A 56 3.57 13.36 10.50
N TYR A 57 2.53 12.75 9.98
CA TYR A 57 2.12 12.83 8.56
C TYR A 57 0.90 13.72 8.33
N SER A 58 0.55 14.59 9.30
CA SER A 58 -0.62 15.46 9.22
C SER A 58 -0.34 16.74 8.44
N ASP A 59 -1.33 17.19 7.68
CA ASP A 59 -1.29 18.52 7.05
C ASP A 59 -1.31 19.61 8.13
N LYS A 60 -0.30 20.48 8.13
CA LYS A 60 -0.10 21.54 9.14
C LYS A 60 -1.21 22.62 9.14
N LEU A 61 -2.12 22.58 8.17
CA LEU A 61 -3.18 23.57 7.98
C LEU A 61 -4.38 23.44 8.93
N TYR A 62 -4.51 22.32 9.65
CA TYR A 62 -5.71 22.02 10.44
C TYR A 62 -5.49 22.08 11.96
N LYS A 63 -4.85 23.14 12.46
CA LYS A 63 -4.78 23.38 13.92
C LYS A 63 -6.14 23.69 14.57
N ILE A 64 -7.21 23.88 13.79
CA ILE A 64 -8.53 24.34 14.25
C ILE A 64 -9.42 23.17 14.71
N TYR A 65 -9.17 21.95 14.25
CA TYR A 65 -10.00 20.79 14.61
C TYR A 65 -9.29 19.90 15.63
N SER A 66 -10.07 19.26 16.51
CA SER A 66 -9.52 18.29 17.45
C SER A 66 -8.94 17.10 16.70
N LEU A 67 -7.89 16.46 17.25
CA LEU A 67 -7.30 15.23 16.70
C LEU A 67 -8.37 14.17 16.42
N LYS A 68 -9.34 14.04 17.32
CA LYS A 68 -10.46 13.11 17.17
C LYS A 68 -11.26 13.36 15.89
N ASN A 69 -11.65 14.60 15.62
CA ASN A 69 -12.45 14.91 14.42
C ASN A 69 -11.66 14.65 13.14
N ASN A 70 -10.37 15.03 13.10
CA ASN A 70 -9.52 14.78 11.94
C ASN A 70 -9.34 13.29 11.69
N MET A 71 -9.09 12.50 12.74
CA MET A 71 -8.93 11.06 12.64
C MET A 71 -10.21 10.37 12.20
N SER A 72 -11.39 10.78 12.71
CA SER A 72 -12.67 10.20 12.27
C SER A 72 -12.86 10.35 10.77
N VAL A 73 -12.61 11.53 10.20
CA VAL A 73 -12.75 11.79 8.76
C VAL A 73 -11.78 10.91 7.95
N ILE A 74 -10.50 10.81 8.38
CA ILE A 74 -9.51 9.99 7.68
C ILE A 74 -9.88 8.51 7.76
N ILE A 75 -10.33 8.03 8.92
CA ILE A 75 -10.72 6.62 9.11
C ILE A 75 -11.92 6.27 8.22
N GLU A 76 -12.96 7.12 8.20
CA GLU A 76 -14.14 6.92 7.36
C GLU A 76 -13.77 6.90 5.87
N ASP A 77 -12.88 7.79 5.46
CA ASP A 77 -12.41 7.86 4.08
C ASP A 77 -11.58 6.62 3.68
N VAL A 78 -10.70 6.15 4.57
CA VAL A 78 -9.97 4.88 4.36
C VAL A 78 -10.93 3.71 4.22
N ILE A 79 -11.92 3.58 5.12
CA ILE A 79 -12.93 2.51 5.08
C ILE A 79 -13.65 2.53 3.73
N PHE A 80 -14.10 3.70 3.28
CA PHE A 80 -14.83 3.84 2.01
C PHE A 80 -13.98 3.42 0.81
N HIS A 81 -12.76 3.95 0.70
CA HIS A 81 -11.89 3.68 -0.46
C HIS A 81 -11.31 2.28 -0.45
N LEU A 82 -10.90 1.77 0.72
CA LEU A 82 -10.37 0.42 0.87
C LEU A 82 -11.45 -0.62 0.54
N LYS A 83 -12.67 -0.49 1.10
CA LYS A 83 -13.80 -1.35 0.76
C LYS A 83 -14.04 -1.39 -0.75
N LYS A 84 -14.05 -0.23 -1.40
CA LYS A 84 -14.25 -0.13 -2.85
C LYS A 84 -13.18 -0.91 -3.61
N GLN A 85 -11.91 -0.75 -3.26
CA GLN A 85 -10.81 -1.45 -3.92
C GLN A 85 -10.84 -2.96 -3.63
N ILE A 86 -11.16 -3.38 -2.40
CA ILE A 86 -11.34 -4.80 -2.06
C ILE A 86 -12.46 -5.41 -2.89
N MET A 87 -13.63 -4.78 -2.97
CA MET A 87 -14.73 -5.25 -3.81
C MET A 87 -14.31 -5.43 -5.28
N ILE A 88 -13.60 -4.45 -5.84
CA ILE A 88 -13.09 -4.51 -7.22
C ILE A 88 -12.16 -5.71 -7.42
N VAL A 89 -11.17 -5.92 -6.55
CA VAL A 89 -10.22 -7.03 -6.72
C VAL A 89 -10.85 -8.39 -6.48
N LEU A 90 -11.80 -8.51 -5.56
CA LEU A 90 -12.54 -9.76 -5.34
C LEU A 90 -13.35 -10.15 -6.59
N ARG A 91 -14.01 -9.19 -7.23
CA ARG A 91 -14.72 -9.38 -8.48
C ARG A 91 -13.77 -9.69 -9.63
N TYR A 92 -12.74 -8.90 -9.79
CA TYR A 92 -11.74 -9.03 -10.85
C TYR A 92 -11.06 -10.40 -10.84
N CYS A 93 -10.63 -10.87 -9.67
CA CYS A 93 -10.00 -12.18 -9.49
C CYS A 93 -11.00 -13.35 -9.43
N LYS A 94 -12.30 -13.07 -9.54
CA LYS A 94 -13.37 -14.07 -9.40
C LYS A 94 -13.19 -14.92 -8.14
N LYS A 95 -12.84 -14.28 -7.01
CA LYS A 95 -12.54 -14.97 -5.76
C LYS A 95 -13.76 -15.69 -5.19
N PHE A 96 -14.95 -15.12 -5.37
CA PHE A 96 -16.23 -15.64 -4.91
C PHE A 96 -17.23 -15.57 -6.05
N PRO A 97 -17.12 -16.47 -7.07
CA PRO A 97 -17.94 -16.40 -8.28
C PRO A 97 -19.41 -16.70 -8.02
N GLU A 98 -19.75 -17.32 -6.86
CA GLU A 98 -21.09 -17.66 -6.43
C GLU A 98 -21.84 -16.49 -5.78
N LEU A 99 -21.15 -15.44 -5.32
CA LEU A 99 -21.77 -14.31 -4.64
C LEU A 99 -22.40 -13.32 -5.62
N THR A 100 -23.55 -12.77 -5.21
CA THR A 100 -24.13 -11.59 -5.86
C THR A 100 -23.29 -10.34 -5.60
N ASP A 101 -23.55 -9.28 -6.33
CA ASP A 101 -22.86 -8.00 -6.13
C ASP A 101 -23.09 -7.41 -4.73
N GLU A 102 -24.29 -7.58 -4.16
CA GLU A 102 -24.62 -7.14 -2.80
C GLU A 102 -23.87 -7.95 -1.75
N GLU A 103 -23.85 -9.28 -1.86
CA GLU A 103 -23.10 -10.17 -0.96
C GLU A 103 -21.58 -9.94 -1.06
N LEU A 104 -21.08 -9.60 -2.25
CA LEU A 104 -19.68 -9.28 -2.44
C LEU A 104 -19.31 -7.93 -1.81
N GLU A 105 -20.22 -6.95 -1.85
CA GLU A 105 -20.06 -5.66 -1.18
C GLU A 105 -20.03 -5.83 0.34
N ASP A 106 -20.93 -6.63 0.91
CA ASP A 106 -20.94 -6.96 2.34
C ASP A 106 -19.66 -7.68 2.74
N LYS A 107 -19.19 -8.64 1.94
CA LYS A 107 -17.91 -9.33 2.18
C LYS A 107 -16.72 -8.39 2.16
N ALA A 108 -16.68 -7.45 1.21
CA ALA A 108 -15.63 -6.43 1.16
C ALA A 108 -15.67 -5.50 2.38
N MET A 109 -16.87 -5.19 2.89
CA MET A 109 -17.03 -4.38 4.10
C MET A 109 -16.52 -5.14 5.34
N ASP A 110 -16.88 -6.41 5.50
CA ASP A 110 -16.44 -7.24 6.62
C ASP A 110 -14.91 -7.32 6.66
N ILE A 111 -14.26 -7.61 5.51
CA ILE A 111 -12.81 -7.64 5.39
C ILE A 111 -12.19 -6.27 5.77
N THR A 112 -12.83 -5.18 5.33
CA THR A 112 -12.35 -3.83 5.64
C THR A 112 -12.40 -3.56 7.14
N TYR A 113 -13.49 -3.92 7.82
CA TYR A 113 -13.60 -3.75 9.26
C TYR A 113 -12.61 -4.64 10.02
N GLU A 114 -12.48 -5.92 9.64
CA GLU A 114 -11.46 -6.81 10.23
C GLU A 114 -10.05 -6.23 10.11
N PHE A 115 -9.69 -5.68 8.95
CA PHE A 115 -8.41 -5.00 8.76
C PHE A 115 -8.27 -3.77 9.66
N MET A 116 -9.30 -2.91 9.72
CA MET A 116 -9.23 -1.69 10.56
C MET A 116 -9.13 -2.02 12.05
N ASP A 117 -9.72 -3.12 12.50
CA ASP A 117 -9.59 -3.62 13.88
C ASP A 117 -8.16 -4.10 14.20
N LYS A 118 -7.33 -4.38 13.18
CA LYS A 118 -5.91 -4.71 13.35
C LYS A 118 -4.99 -3.51 13.52
N ILE A 119 -5.45 -2.29 13.23
CA ILE A 119 -4.61 -1.09 13.33
C ILE A 119 -3.94 -0.92 14.70
N PRO A 120 -4.60 -1.12 15.85
CA PRO A 120 -3.92 -1.06 17.15
C PRO A 120 -2.78 -2.07 17.27
N GLN A 121 -2.99 -3.32 16.83
CA GLN A 121 -1.97 -4.36 16.85
C GLN A 121 -0.79 -4.02 15.93
N ILE A 122 -1.06 -3.49 14.73
CA ILE A 122 0.01 -3.03 13.81
C ILE A 122 0.85 -1.94 14.49
N ARG A 123 0.21 -1.00 15.17
CA ARG A 123 0.91 0.07 15.90
C ARG A 123 1.78 -0.48 17.04
N ASP A 124 1.33 -1.50 17.74
CA ASP A 124 2.14 -2.18 18.78
C ASP A 124 3.42 -2.80 18.20
N TYR A 125 3.33 -3.39 17.01
CA TYR A 125 4.51 -3.89 16.29
C TYR A 125 5.44 -2.76 15.87
N LEU A 126 4.89 -1.69 15.28
CA LEU A 126 5.67 -0.55 14.82
C LEU A 126 6.36 0.20 15.96
N GLU A 127 5.77 0.29 17.15
CA GLU A 127 6.44 0.86 18.33
C GLU A 127 7.72 0.05 18.67
N THR A 128 7.67 -1.28 18.54
CA THR A 128 8.85 -2.13 18.77
C THR A 128 9.90 -1.97 17.65
N ASP A 129 9.46 -1.78 16.40
CA ASP A 129 10.36 -1.57 15.26
C ASP A 129 11.07 -0.21 15.33
N ILE A 130 10.36 0.84 15.76
CA ILE A 130 10.95 2.16 16.03
C ILE A 130 11.98 2.06 17.15
N GLN A 131 11.67 1.34 18.21
CA GLN A 131 12.61 1.13 19.32
C GLN A 131 13.86 0.40 18.82
N ALA A 132 13.70 -0.67 18.02
CA ALA A 132 14.82 -1.42 17.46
C ALA A 132 15.70 -0.55 16.53
N ALA A 133 15.10 0.33 15.73
CA ALA A 133 15.83 1.24 14.87
C ALA A 133 16.62 2.28 15.70
N PHE A 134 15.98 2.86 16.72
CA PHE A 134 16.61 3.84 17.60
C PHE A 134 17.78 3.24 18.39
N ASP A 135 17.61 2.04 18.94
CA ASP A 135 18.66 1.34 19.71
C ASP A 135 19.76 0.76 18.80
N GLY A 136 19.40 0.41 17.58
CA GLY A 136 20.28 -0.27 16.63
C GLY A 136 21.14 0.63 15.76
N ASP A 137 20.79 1.93 15.64
CA ASP A 137 21.56 2.91 14.87
C ASP A 137 22.17 3.96 15.79
N PRO A 138 23.51 3.93 16.00
CA PRO A 138 24.20 4.95 16.81
C PRO A 138 24.06 6.38 16.29
N ALA A 139 23.68 6.56 15.04
CA ALA A 139 23.48 7.87 14.42
C ALA A 139 22.05 8.42 14.64
N ALA A 140 21.12 7.62 15.13
CA ALA A 140 19.75 8.05 15.40
C ALA A 140 19.69 9.05 16.56
N GLY A 141 19.35 10.31 16.26
CA GLY A 141 19.25 11.37 17.26
C GLY A 141 17.98 11.30 18.11
N SER A 142 16.91 10.75 17.56
CA SER A 142 15.60 10.60 18.24
C SER A 142 14.71 9.58 17.51
N LYS A 143 13.67 9.10 18.20
CA LYS A 143 12.61 8.31 17.57
C LYS A 143 11.82 9.09 16.52
N ASP A 144 11.68 10.40 16.71
CA ASP A 144 11.03 11.30 15.73
C ASP A 144 11.79 11.31 14.40
N GLU A 145 13.14 11.34 14.48
CA GLU A 145 14.00 11.25 13.30
C GLU A 145 13.82 9.91 12.58
N VAL A 146 13.77 8.80 13.32
CA VAL A 146 13.48 7.47 12.76
C VAL A 146 12.14 7.46 12.00
N ILE A 147 11.08 8.00 12.62
CA ILE A 147 9.74 8.03 12.01
C ILE A 147 9.71 8.89 10.74
N LEU A 148 10.40 10.03 10.75
CA LEU A 148 10.29 11.01 9.66
C LEU A 148 11.25 10.73 8.50
N SER A 149 12.35 9.99 8.72
CA SER A 149 13.44 9.96 7.74
C SER A 149 13.93 8.57 7.35
N TYR A 150 13.61 7.49 8.11
CA TYR A 150 14.14 6.16 7.79
C TYR A 150 13.29 5.42 6.75
N PRO A 151 13.84 5.15 5.56
CA PRO A 151 13.11 4.41 4.52
C PRO A 151 12.78 2.99 4.95
N GLY A 152 13.62 2.36 5.80
CA GLY A 152 13.37 1.04 6.36
C GLY A 152 12.07 1.00 7.16
N LEU A 153 11.81 2.01 8.00
CA LEU A 153 10.58 2.08 8.77
C LEU A 153 9.34 2.26 7.88
N TYR A 154 9.45 3.06 6.80
CA TYR A 154 8.35 3.19 5.84
C TYR A 154 8.01 1.84 5.17
N ALA A 155 9.03 1.14 4.69
CA ALA A 155 8.85 -0.18 4.06
C ALA A 155 8.23 -1.21 5.01
N ILE A 156 8.70 -1.25 6.28
CA ILE A 156 8.15 -2.12 7.33
C ILE A 156 6.70 -1.75 7.64
N SER A 157 6.37 -0.45 7.73
CA SER A 157 5.01 0.01 8.01
C SER A 157 4.03 -0.43 6.94
N VAL A 158 4.38 -0.24 5.67
CA VAL A 158 3.55 -0.69 4.55
C VAL A 158 3.44 -2.21 4.52
N TYR A 159 4.55 -2.93 4.76
CA TYR A 159 4.53 -4.40 4.86
C TYR A 159 3.56 -4.88 5.95
N ARG A 160 3.60 -4.32 7.17
CA ARG A 160 2.73 -4.77 8.27
C ARG A 160 1.25 -4.58 7.95
N MET A 161 0.89 -3.47 7.27
CA MET A 161 -0.48 -3.28 6.78
C MET A 161 -0.84 -4.27 5.68
N ALA A 162 0.02 -4.44 4.70
CA ALA A 162 -0.19 -5.36 3.59
C ALA A 162 -0.25 -6.83 4.04
N HIS A 163 0.52 -7.19 5.06
CA HIS A 163 0.51 -8.53 5.65
C HIS A 163 -0.86 -8.88 6.24
N GLU A 164 -1.49 -7.98 7.01
CA GLU A 164 -2.83 -8.21 7.55
C GLU A 164 -3.88 -8.38 6.44
N LEU A 165 -3.83 -7.58 5.37
CA LEU A 165 -4.70 -7.78 4.21
C LEU A 165 -4.40 -9.11 3.48
N CYS A 166 -3.14 -9.55 3.45
CA CYS A 166 -2.75 -10.84 2.90
C CYS A 166 -3.31 -11.99 3.73
N LEU A 167 -3.28 -11.89 5.06
CA LEU A 167 -3.88 -12.87 5.97
C LEU A 167 -5.41 -12.95 5.83
N LEU A 168 -6.05 -11.85 5.46
CA LEU A 168 -7.49 -11.79 5.13
C LEU A 168 -7.78 -12.26 3.70
N ASP A 169 -6.77 -12.82 3.01
CA ASP A 169 -6.89 -13.40 1.68
C ASP A 169 -7.37 -12.41 0.61
N VAL A 170 -7.03 -11.12 0.78
CA VAL A 170 -7.30 -10.07 -0.21
C VAL A 170 -6.33 -10.22 -1.38
N PRO A 171 -6.81 -10.41 -2.62
CA PRO A 171 -5.93 -10.53 -3.77
C PRO A 171 -5.36 -9.18 -4.19
N MET A 172 -4.20 -9.19 -4.84
CA MET A 172 -3.54 -8.06 -5.52
C MET A 172 -3.18 -6.85 -4.64
N ILE A 173 -4.10 -6.34 -3.80
CA ILE A 173 -3.88 -5.12 -3.01
C ILE A 173 -2.63 -5.21 -2.13
N PRO A 174 -2.41 -6.27 -1.34
CA PRO A 174 -1.20 -6.39 -0.52
C PRO A 174 0.08 -6.28 -1.35
N ARG A 175 0.11 -6.90 -2.53
CA ARG A 175 1.28 -6.84 -3.41
C ARG A 175 1.46 -5.45 -4.03
N ILE A 176 0.39 -4.77 -4.44
CA ILE A 176 0.45 -3.39 -4.94
C ILE A 176 1.02 -2.45 -3.87
N MET A 177 0.62 -2.63 -2.60
CA MET A 177 1.13 -1.85 -1.47
C MET A 177 2.63 -2.05 -1.28
N THR A 178 3.10 -3.29 -1.19
CA THR A 178 4.52 -3.58 -0.95
C THR A 178 5.40 -3.22 -2.15
N GLU A 179 4.92 -3.38 -3.38
CA GLU A 179 5.65 -2.91 -4.58
C GLU A 179 5.72 -1.37 -4.66
N HIS A 180 4.70 -0.67 -4.16
CA HIS A 180 4.81 0.78 -4.00
C HIS A 180 5.93 1.14 -3.02
N ALA A 181 5.96 0.53 -1.83
CA ALA A 181 7.02 0.74 -0.85
C ALA A 181 8.40 0.38 -1.41
N HIS A 182 8.52 -0.73 -2.15
CA HIS A 182 9.72 -1.13 -2.87
C HIS A 182 10.20 -0.04 -3.84
N SER A 183 9.28 0.52 -4.64
CA SER A 183 9.62 1.57 -5.62
C SER A 183 10.14 2.86 -4.96
N VAL A 184 9.69 3.15 -3.73
CA VAL A 184 10.08 4.36 -2.98
C VAL A 184 11.37 4.16 -2.20
N THR A 185 11.61 2.96 -1.64
CA THR A 185 12.67 2.70 -0.68
C THR A 185 13.80 1.81 -1.21
N GLY A 186 13.58 1.08 -2.29
CA GLY A 186 14.48 0.01 -2.75
C GLY A 186 14.46 -1.25 -1.87
N ILE A 187 13.45 -1.39 -0.98
CA ILE A 187 13.28 -2.52 -0.06
C ILE A 187 12.06 -3.32 -0.50
N ASP A 188 12.28 -4.55 -0.95
CA ASP A 188 11.24 -5.47 -1.41
C ASP A 188 10.88 -6.45 -0.29
N ILE A 189 9.69 -6.32 0.29
CA ILE A 189 9.16 -7.25 1.30
C ILE A 189 7.85 -7.83 0.78
N HIS A 190 7.81 -9.14 0.53
CA HIS A 190 6.57 -9.79 0.13
C HIS A 190 5.55 -9.79 1.29
N PRO A 191 4.27 -9.46 1.05
CA PRO A 191 3.27 -9.37 2.12
C PRO A 191 2.97 -10.70 2.81
N GLY A 192 3.29 -11.84 2.18
CA GLY A 192 3.18 -13.18 2.76
C GLY A 192 4.28 -13.55 3.75
N ALA A 193 5.40 -12.81 3.79
CA ALA A 193 6.46 -13.05 4.76
C ALA A 193 5.95 -12.89 6.20
N THR A 194 6.53 -13.65 7.14
CA THR A 194 6.22 -13.52 8.58
C THR A 194 7.39 -12.86 9.29
N ILE A 195 7.16 -11.68 9.88
CA ILE A 195 8.21 -10.89 10.53
C ILE A 195 7.81 -10.57 11.97
N GLY A 196 8.65 -10.97 12.92
CA GLY A 196 8.47 -10.75 14.35
C GLY A 196 8.59 -9.28 14.78
N ARG A 197 8.62 -9.06 16.09
CA ARG A 197 8.77 -7.75 16.73
C ARG A 197 10.23 -7.29 16.73
N TYR A 198 10.45 -5.98 16.93
CA TYR A 198 11.80 -5.39 16.98
C TYR A 198 12.59 -5.62 15.70
N PHE A 199 11.93 -5.54 14.56
CA PHE A 199 12.58 -5.69 13.27
C PHE A 199 13.12 -4.34 12.77
N PHE A 200 14.41 -4.32 12.42
CA PHE A 200 15.07 -3.11 11.93
C PHE A 200 15.79 -3.36 10.61
N ILE A 201 15.49 -2.55 9.61
CA ILE A 201 16.23 -2.47 8.34
C ILE A 201 17.03 -1.17 8.34
N ASP A 202 18.36 -1.31 8.29
CA ASP A 202 19.28 -0.20 8.21
C ASP A 202 19.75 0.00 6.77
N HIS A 203 19.67 1.23 6.23
CA HIS A 203 19.88 1.59 4.83
C HIS A 203 18.88 0.90 3.90
N GLY A 204 19.02 -0.37 3.67
CA GLY A 204 18.02 -1.29 3.14
C GLY A 204 17.97 -1.44 1.62
N THR A 205 18.59 -0.58 0.83
CA THR A 205 18.55 -0.68 -0.63
C THR A 205 19.04 -2.06 -1.12
N GLY A 206 18.24 -2.74 -1.94
CA GLY A 206 18.55 -4.05 -2.49
C GLY A 206 18.12 -5.25 -1.63
N ILE A 207 17.51 -5.01 -0.46
CA ILE A 207 16.93 -6.11 0.34
C ILE A 207 15.74 -6.72 -0.40
N VAL A 208 15.69 -8.05 -0.42
CA VAL A 208 14.56 -8.85 -0.90
C VAL A 208 14.15 -9.87 0.16
N ILE A 209 12.90 -9.77 0.64
CA ILE A 209 12.30 -10.71 1.60
C ILE A 209 11.13 -11.40 0.90
N GLY A 210 11.31 -12.70 0.57
CA GLY A 210 10.35 -13.48 -0.20
C GLY A 210 9.14 -13.94 0.61
N GLU A 211 8.13 -14.46 -0.07
CA GLU A 211 6.82 -14.85 0.46
C GLU A 211 6.88 -15.82 1.64
N THR A 212 7.74 -16.84 1.56
CA THR A 212 7.83 -17.92 2.55
C THR A 212 8.85 -17.64 3.65
N THR A 213 9.43 -16.44 3.67
CA THR A 213 10.44 -16.06 4.66
C THR A 213 9.81 -15.92 6.05
N ILE A 214 10.50 -16.47 7.05
CA ILE A 214 10.16 -16.31 8.47
C ILE A 214 11.32 -15.61 9.16
N ILE A 215 11.08 -14.42 9.70
CA ILE A 215 12.02 -13.64 10.48
C ILE A 215 11.52 -13.60 11.93
N GLY A 216 12.37 -13.97 12.88
CA GLY A 216 12.06 -13.93 14.31
C GLY A 216 12.06 -12.52 14.89
N GLU A 217 12.10 -12.44 16.22
CA GLU A 217 12.19 -11.16 16.93
C GLU A 217 13.63 -10.65 17.01
N HIS A 218 13.80 -9.32 17.17
CA HIS A 218 15.11 -8.66 17.35
C HIS A 218 16.11 -8.91 16.21
N VAL A 219 15.61 -8.95 14.97
CA VAL A 219 16.45 -9.11 13.79
C VAL A 219 16.77 -7.75 13.18
N LYS A 220 18.05 -7.52 12.88
CA LYS A 220 18.53 -6.37 12.13
C LYS A 220 19.08 -6.83 10.78
N ILE A 221 18.70 -6.16 9.70
CA ILE A 221 19.18 -6.42 8.35
C ILE A 221 19.76 -5.11 7.77
N TYR A 222 20.86 -5.22 7.06
CA TYR A 222 21.48 -4.14 6.31
C TYR A 222 21.12 -4.24 4.83
N GLN A 223 21.62 -3.30 4.02
CA GLN A 223 21.48 -3.30 2.56
C GLN A 223 21.99 -4.63 1.95
N GLY A 224 21.36 -5.04 0.86
CA GLY A 224 21.73 -6.25 0.10
C GLY A 224 22.68 -5.98 -1.06
#